data_755bbba23e52ddc6add8283693156e53
#
_entry.id   755bbba23e52ddc6add8283693156e53
#
_cell.length_a   1.000
_cell.length_b   1.000
_cell.length_c   1.000
_cell.angle_alpha   90.00
_cell.angle_beta   90.00
_cell.angle_gamma   90.00
#
_symmetry.space_group_name_H-M   'P 1'
#
loop_
_entity.id
_entity.type
_entity.pdbx_description
1 polymer ?
#
loop_
_entity_poly.entity_id
_entity_poly.type
_entity_poly.pdbx_seq_one_letter_code
_entity_poly.pdbx_strand_id
1 'polypeptide(L)'
;MKTREQINERDLKELSRRKIQRNRKALQYGLLLTLAALFLASVVDEISSAIGVQVQSSVVTEFFAKPLNLPYNEAMSMFSTVTMFSYALMSLVPFYKALADRFGRKPFLVLNTVGMGVGMFLAYWSPNVFVYFIGYGLTVFFVQHDMQIVYLYEIVPKEKRATIYGLVKGISTLGVVLIPVLRGAVMGEDTTLWRGVYLLPAAIAIGVSVFTFLVTRESGTFLDQRIAWLESPYEERHPEKKKRSPEEKKAQKAAAGQQKSGVFHALGHLFKNRQLFWLAIVSMVFALGSTTISGFSESIMTDFGMTAEAVNQALLVYPFLYAALICGAGFVGDKLGRKTIVGVCGTLAVAGFIGFNLAAFFGASPYLTGVFYGLYLGCWWITLDYCSMMVAESAPTYNRGSVLGAVGLITMVGSGLGQVVPIVAVLLFDRIGFGYMAASMPFAFAGVLLMLLKVRETKGVDLDQVTY
;
A
#
# COMPACT_ATOMS: atom_id res chain seq x y z
N MET A 1 -7.56 -33.38 -18.83
CA MET A 1 -6.20 -33.20 -18.23
C MET A 1 -5.17 -33.19 -19.35
N LYS A 2 -4.15 -32.30 -19.29
CA LYS A 2 -3.05 -32.31 -20.28
C LYS A 2 -2.13 -33.50 -20.00
N THR A 3 -1.62 -34.15 -21.06
CA THR A 3 -0.63 -35.25 -20.93
C THR A 3 0.74 -34.73 -20.48
N ARG A 4 1.61 -35.61 -19.96
CA ARG A 4 2.99 -35.26 -19.57
C ARG A 4 3.76 -34.64 -20.74
N GLU A 5 3.60 -35.15 -21.94
CA GLU A 5 4.21 -34.63 -23.16
C GLU A 5 3.76 -33.20 -23.47
N GLN A 6 2.46 -32.95 -23.42
CA GLN A 6 1.89 -31.63 -23.67
C GLN A 6 2.38 -30.57 -22.64
N ILE A 7 2.57 -30.97 -21.38
CA ILE A 7 3.11 -30.09 -20.33
C ILE A 7 4.58 -29.80 -20.62
N ASN A 8 5.36 -30.83 -20.94
CA ASN A 8 6.78 -30.67 -21.22
C ASN A 8 7.04 -29.84 -22.48
N GLU A 9 6.27 -30.03 -23.54
CA GLU A 9 6.36 -29.23 -24.76
C GLU A 9 6.06 -27.75 -24.48
N ARG A 10 5.07 -27.47 -23.63
CA ARG A 10 4.75 -26.10 -23.21
C ARG A 10 5.89 -25.47 -22.41
N ASP A 11 6.50 -26.22 -21.49
CA ASP A 11 7.60 -25.76 -20.66
C ASP A 11 8.84 -25.49 -21.52
N LEU A 12 9.14 -26.32 -22.53
CA LEU A 12 10.23 -26.09 -23.48
C LEU A 12 10.01 -24.84 -24.35
N LYS A 13 8.78 -24.63 -24.80
CA LYS A 13 8.42 -23.38 -25.52
C LYS A 13 8.60 -22.15 -24.63
N GLU A 14 8.18 -22.23 -23.37
CA GLU A 14 8.40 -21.16 -22.40
C GLU A 14 9.89 -20.93 -22.16
N LEU A 15 10.70 -21.99 -21.96
CA LEU A 15 12.14 -21.91 -21.77
C LEU A 15 12.85 -21.19 -22.94
N SER A 16 12.54 -21.58 -24.17
CA SER A 16 13.09 -20.93 -25.37
C SER A 16 12.74 -19.44 -25.40
N ARG A 17 11.50 -19.11 -25.14
CA ARG A 17 11.03 -17.72 -25.07
C ARG A 17 11.77 -16.90 -23.99
N ARG A 18 11.94 -17.47 -22.78
CA ARG A 18 12.62 -16.79 -21.67
C ARG A 18 14.11 -16.59 -21.94
N LYS A 19 14.80 -17.58 -22.55
CA LYS A 19 16.18 -17.43 -22.98
C LYS A 19 16.35 -16.32 -24.03
N ILE A 20 15.45 -16.23 -25.01
CA ILE A 20 15.44 -15.11 -25.98
C ILE A 20 15.23 -13.77 -25.25
N GLN A 21 14.30 -13.68 -24.31
CA GLN A 21 14.10 -12.47 -23.53
C GLN A 21 15.35 -12.07 -22.74
N ARG A 22 16.04 -13.05 -22.13
CA ARG A 22 17.26 -12.82 -21.34
C ARG A 22 18.43 -12.32 -22.19
N ASN A 23 18.59 -12.88 -23.40
CA ASN A 23 19.69 -12.58 -24.32
C ASN A 23 19.45 -11.31 -25.19
N ARG A 24 18.26 -10.72 -25.10
CA ARG A 24 17.93 -9.51 -25.87
C ARG A 24 18.86 -8.36 -25.46
N LYS A 25 19.60 -7.78 -26.41
CA LYS A 25 20.52 -6.65 -26.18
C LYS A 25 19.81 -5.52 -25.42
N ALA A 26 20.48 -4.94 -24.43
CA ALA A 26 19.98 -3.76 -23.75
C ALA A 26 19.92 -2.57 -24.71
N LEU A 27 18.88 -1.74 -24.61
CA LEU A 27 18.88 -0.40 -25.20
C LEU A 27 20.01 0.40 -24.56
N GLN A 28 20.63 1.32 -25.29
CA GLN A 28 21.77 2.11 -24.81
C GLN A 28 21.48 2.78 -23.44
N TYR A 29 20.23 3.22 -23.21
CA TYR A 29 19.77 3.82 -21.96
C TYR A 29 18.72 2.95 -21.24
N GLY A 30 18.73 1.64 -21.45
CA GLY A 30 17.65 0.75 -20.99
C GLY A 30 17.45 0.73 -19.47
N LEU A 31 18.52 0.88 -18.69
CA LEU A 31 18.42 0.96 -17.23
C LEU A 31 17.80 2.30 -16.80
N LEU A 32 18.25 3.42 -17.37
CA LEU A 32 17.72 4.76 -17.05
C LEU A 32 16.24 4.87 -17.41
N LEU A 33 15.86 4.39 -18.60
CA LEU A 33 14.46 4.38 -19.03
C LEU A 33 13.59 3.48 -18.15
N THR A 34 14.13 2.33 -17.67
CA THR A 34 13.43 1.47 -16.73
C THR A 34 13.24 2.16 -15.38
N LEU A 35 14.27 2.82 -14.85
CA LEU A 35 14.16 3.60 -13.60
C LEU A 35 13.16 4.75 -13.74
N ALA A 36 13.17 5.46 -14.87
CA ALA A 36 12.17 6.49 -15.16
C ALA A 36 10.74 5.93 -15.21
N ALA A 37 10.55 4.76 -15.84
CA ALA A 37 9.24 4.10 -15.88
C ALA A 37 8.76 3.69 -14.49
N LEU A 38 9.65 3.14 -13.63
CA LEU A 38 9.34 2.78 -12.26
C LEU A 38 9.00 4.01 -11.41
N PHE A 39 9.76 5.09 -11.59
CA PHE A 39 9.48 6.36 -10.91
C PHE A 39 8.12 6.93 -11.32
N LEU A 40 7.82 7.00 -12.62
CA LEU A 40 6.53 7.47 -13.10
C LEU A 40 5.37 6.57 -12.66
N ALA A 41 5.56 5.25 -12.64
CA ALA A 41 4.58 4.32 -12.08
C ALA A 41 4.35 4.58 -10.58
N SER A 42 5.39 4.92 -9.81
CA SER A 42 5.27 5.31 -8.40
C SER A 42 4.53 6.64 -8.23
N VAL A 43 4.74 7.61 -9.14
CA VAL A 43 3.97 8.88 -9.14
C VAL A 43 2.48 8.61 -9.39
N VAL A 44 2.14 7.74 -10.35
CA VAL A 44 0.76 7.34 -10.63
C VAL A 44 0.14 6.65 -9.41
N ASP A 45 0.89 5.80 -8.73
CA ASP A 45 0.47 5.09 -7.52
C ASP A 45 0.11 6.08 -6.39
N GLU A 46 0.97 7.05 -6.10
CA GLU A 46 0.72 8.09 -5.10
C GLU A 46 -0.49 8.97 -5.44
N ILE A 47 -0.64 9.39 -6.69
CA ILE A 47 -1.82 10.14 -7.15
C ILE A 47 -3.08 9.29 -6.99
N SER A 48 -3.05 8.03 -7.42
CA SER A 48 -4.20 7.12 -7.37
C SER A 48 -4.65 6.84 -5.94
N SER A 49 -3.71 6.75 -5.00
CA SER A 49 -4.00 6.54 -3.57
C SER A 49 -4.66 7.75 -2.91
N ALA A 50 -4.33 8.96 -3.37
CA ALA A 50 -4.76 10.21 -2.73
C ALA A 50 -6.00 10.85 -3.37
N ILE A 51 -6.26 10.61 -4.66
CA ILE A 51 -7.29 11.36 -5.41
C ILE A 51 -8.70 11.16 -4.84
N GLY A 52 -9.06 9.93 -4.49
CA GLY A 52 -10.39 9.62 -3.93
C GLY A 52 -10.64 10.32 -2.60
N VAL A 53 -9.59 10.46 -1.78
CA VAL A 53 -9.67 11.15 -0.48
C VAL A 53 -9.84 12.65 -0.65
N GLN A 54 -9.21 13.23 -1.66
CA GLN A 54 -9.21 14.69 -1.86
C GLN A 54 -10.46 15.23 -2.55
N VAL A 55 -11.37 14.40 -3.03
CA VAL A 55 -12.67 14.80 -3.59
C VAL A 55 -13.84 14.15 -2.86
N GLN A 56 -13.58 13.57 -1.70
CA GLN A 56 -14.51 12.69 -0.99
C GLN A 56 -15.79 13.43 -0.56
N SER A 57 -15.68 14.66 -0.06
CA SER A 57 -16.85 15.43 0.37
C SER A 57 -17.84 15.69 -0.77
N SER A 58 -17.32 15.95 -1.97
CA SER A 58 -18.14 16.14 -3.17
C SER A 58 -18.88 14.86 -3.56
N VAL A 59 -18.19 13.72 -3.52
CA VAL A 59 -18.76 12.39 -3.79
C VAL A 59 -19.85 12.05 -2.78
N VAL A 60 -19.59 12.22 -1.49
CA VAL A 60 -20.55 11.96 -0.42
C VAL A 60 -21.78 12.86 -0.55
N THR A 61 -21.57 14.14 -0.85
CA THR A 61 -22.66 15.09 -1.03
C THR A 61 -23.54 14.71 -2.20
N GLU A 62 -22.95 14.35 -3.33
CA GLU A 62 -23.70 14.05 -4.55
C GLU A 62 -24.44 12.71 -4.49
N PHE A 63 -23.81 11.66 -4.01
CA PHE A 63 -24.36 10.32 -4.08
C PHE A 63 -25.14 9.87 -2.84
N PHE A 64 -24.93 10.53 -1.70
CA PHE A 64 -25.57 10.15 -0.43
C PHE A 64 -26.36 11.28 0.21
N ALA A 65 -25.72 12.43 0.52
CA ALA A 65 -26.39 13.48 1.26
C ALA A 65 -27.59 14.07 0.50
N LYS A 66 -27.40 14.51 -0.74
CA LYS A 66 -28.46 15.12 -1.55
C LYS A 66 -29.60 14.14 -1.91
N PRO A 67 -29.32 12.94 -2.49
CA PRO A 67 -30.38 12.03 -2.91
C PRO A 67 -31.22 11.46 -1.77
N LEU A 68 -30.60 11.29 -0.58
CA LEU A 68 -31.26 10.71 0.59
C LEU A 68 -31.74 11.76 1.59
N ASN A 69 -31.49 13.06 1.30
CA ASN A 69 -31.79 14.19 2.17
C ASN A 69 -31.24 13.99 3.61
N LEU A 70 -30.00 13.50 3.69
CA LEU A 70 -29.31 13.19 4.95
C LEU A 70 -28.37 14.32 5.37
N PRO A 71 -28.18 14.54 6.68
CA PRO A 71 -27.06 15.29 7.20
C PRO A 71 -25.73 14.72 6.69
N TYR A 72 -24.73 15.59 6.48
CA TYR A 72 -23.42 15.18 5.93
C TYR A 72 -22.76 14.05 6.73
N ASN A 73 -22.84 14.09 8.08
CA ASN A 73 -22.25 13.08 8.96
C ASN A 73 -22.86 11.69 8.74
N GLU A 74 -24.18 11.62 8.58
CA GLU A 74 -24.88 10.36 8.30
C GLU A 74 -24.54 9.83 6.91
N ALA A 75 -24.52 10.71 5.90
CA ALA A 75 -24.10 10.40 4.53
C ALA A 75 -22.66 9.86 4.50
N MET A 76 -21.76 10.47 5.27
CA MET A 76 -20.37 10.04 5.41
C MET A 76 -20.25 8.66 6.08
N SER A 77 -21.07 8.39 7.10
CA SER A 77 -21.14 7.07 7.73
C SER A 77 -21.56 5.98 6.74
N MET A 78 -22.56 6.27 5.88
CA MET A 78 -22.97 5.35 4.80
C MET A 78 -21.85 5.12 3.79
N PHE A 79 -21.17 6.18 3.34
CA PHE A 79 -20.03 6.08 2.44
C PHE A 79 -18.92 5.22 3.05
N SER A 80 -18.59 5.44 4.33
CA SER A 80 -17.58 4.65 5.05
C SER A 80 -17.96 3.17 5.14
N THR A 81 -19.24 2.86 5.35
CA THR A 81 -19.75 1.48 5.36
C THR A 81 -19.55 0.81 4.02
N VAL A 82 -19.84 1.51 2.91
CA VAL A 82 -19.63 0.94 1.55
C VAL A 82 -18.16 0.78 1.24
N THR A 83 -17.31 1.76 1.59
CA THR A 83 -15.86 1.65 1.36
C THR A 83 -15.21 0.54 2.16
N MET A 84 -15.77 0.13 3.30
CA MET A 84 -15.30 -1.02 4.07
C MET A 84 -15.27 -2.31 3.21
N PHE A 85 -16.18 -2.48 2.25
CA PHE A 85 -16.15 -3.63 1.35
C PHE A 85 -14.93 -3.66 0.43
N SER A 86 -14.28 -2.52 0.18
CA SER A 86 -13.02 -2.48 -0.59
C SER A 86 -11.88 -3.23 0.11
N TYR A 87 -11.91 -3.35 1.44
CA TYR A 87 -10.94 -4.18 2.18
C TYR A 87 -11.11 -5.68 1.90
N ALA A 88 -12.32 -6.14 1.55
CA ALA A 88 -12.53 -7.51 1.08
C ALA A 88 -11.80 -7.75 -0.26
N LEU A 89 -11.80 -6.77 -1.17
CA LEU A 89 -11.02 -6.84 -2.42
C LEU A 89 -9.52 -6.84 -2.14
N MET A 90 -9.04 -6.07 -1.17
CA MET A 90 -7.62 -6.07 -0.77
C MET A 90 -7.15 -7.44 -0.28
N SER A 91 -8.02 -8.27 0.29
CA SER A 91 -7.65 -9.63 0.71
C SER A 91 -7.24 -10.53 -0.45
N LEU A 92 -7.59 -10.19 -1.70
CA LEU A 92 -7.17 -10.89 -2.92
C LEU A 92 -5.77 -10.48 -3.41
N VAL A 93 -5.22 -9.37 -2.92
CA VAL A 93 -3.90 -8.84 -3.31
C VAL A 93 -2.76 -9.86 -3.17
N PRO A 94 -2.62 -10.64 -2.09
CA PRO A 94 -1.56 -11.65 -1.98
C PRO A 94 -1.63 -12.71 -3.08
N PHE A 95 -2.84 -13.13 -3.48
CA PHE A 95 -3.04 -14.12 -4.54
C PHE A 95 -2.65 -13.56 -5.90
N TYR A 96 -3.01 -12.31 -6.16
CA TYR A 96 -2.63 -11.63 -7.39
C TYR A 96 -1.11 -11.40 -7.44
N LYS A 97 -0.46 -10.95 -6.34
CA LYS A 97 1.00 -10.82 -6.28
C LYS A 97 1.72 -12.14 -6.58
N ALA A 98 1.20 -13.26 -6.09
CA ALA A 98 1.76 -14.59 -6.36
C ALA A 98 1.72 -14.97 -7.86
N LEU A 99 0.80 -14.42 -8.64
CA LEU A 99 0.79 -14.62 -10.09
C LEU A 99 2.00 -13.95 -10.77
N ALA A 100 2.50 -12.83 -10.24
CA ALA A 100 3.68 -12.16 -10.77
C ALA A 100 4.95 -13.03 -10.65
N ASP A 101 5.04 -13.91 -9.66
CA ASP A 101 6.13 -14.87 -9.51
C ASP A 101 6.14 -15.93 -10.64
N ARG A 102 4.99 -16.16 -11.25
CA ARG A 102 4.82 -17.12 -12.33
C ARG A 102 4.93 -16.49 -13.72
N PHE A 103 4.31 -15.34 -13.91
CA PHE A 103 4.15 -14.72 -15.24
C PHE A 103 5.21 -13.67 -15.54
N GLY A 104 5.85 -13.09 -14.53
CA GLY A 104 6.87 -12.07 -14.63
C GLY A 104 6.46 -10.75 -13.97
N ARG A 105 7.41 -9.87 -13.75
CA ARG A 105 7.21 -8.58 -13.09
C ARG A 105 6.63 -7.52 -14.04
N LYS A 106 7.17 -7.46 -15.27
CA LYS A 106 6.76 -6.48 -16.27
C LYS A 106 5.25 -6.49 -16.58
N PRO A 107 4.60 -7.65 -16.87
CA PRO A 107 3.17 -7.67 -17.17
C PRO A 107 2.32 -7.10 -16.03
N PHE A 108 2.68 -7.40 -14.78
CA PHE A 108 1.94 -6.93 -13.61
C PHE A 108 2.20 -5.44 -13.31
N LEU A 109 3.42 -4.94 -13.55
CA LEU A 109 3.72 -3.52 -13.47
C LEU A 109 2.83 -2.71 -14.42
N VAL A 110 2.75 -3.15 -15.69
CA VAL A 110 1.89 -2.51 -16.70
C VAL A 110 0.42 -2.64 -16.33
N LEU A 111 -0.05 -3.84 -15.94
CA LEU A 111 -1.44 -4.10 -15.60
C LEU A 111 -1.89 -3.29 -14.38
N ASN A 112 -1.04 -3.12 -13.37
CA ASN A 112 -1.36 -2.29 -12.21
C ASN A 112 -1.56 -0.83 -12.62
N THR A 113 -0.66 -0.28 -13.42
CA THR A 113 -0.73 1.11 -13.87
C THR A 113 -1.94 1.35 -14.79
N VAL A 114 -2.24 0.41 -15.71
CA VAL A 114 -3.48 0.45 -16.51
C VAL A 114 -4.71 0.35 -15.62
N GLY A 115 -4.70 -0.56 -14.64
CA GLY A 115 -5.84 -0.79 -13.76
C GLY A 115 -6.19 0.45 -12.92
N MET A 116 -5.17 1.15 -12.40
CA MET A 116 -5.36 2.44 -11.74
C MET A 116 -5.94 3.48 -12.70
N GLY A 117 -5.42 3.58 -13.93
CA GLY A 117 -5.92 4.51 -14.95
C GLY A 117 -7.37 4.24 -15.33
N VAL A 118 -7.73 2.96 -15.53
CA VAL A 118 -9.12 2.55 -15.82
C VAL A 118 -10.03 2.84 -14.64
N GLY A 119 -9.60 2.57 -13.41
CA GLY A 119 -10.36 2.88 -12.20
C GLY A 119 -10.66 4.38 -12.08
N MET A 120 -9.64 5.23 -12.26
CA MET A 120 -9.81 6.67 -12.26
C MET A 120 -10.70 7.16 -13.42
N PHE A 121 -10.58 6.57 -14.61
CA PHE A 121 -11.46 6.90 -15.73
C PHE A 121 -12.92 6.52 -15.47
N LEU A 122 -13.18 5.39 -14.82
CA LEU A 122 -14.53 5.01 -14.39
C LEU A 122 -15.10 5.96 -13.35
N ALA A 123 -14.26 6.46 -12.42
CA ALA A 123 -14.67 7.48 -11.47
C ALA A 123 -15.00 8.81 -12.17
N TYR A 124 -14.22 9.22 -13.17
CA TYR A 124 -14.53 10.38 -14.04
C TYR A 124 -15.86 10.22 -14.75
N TRP A 125 -16.07 9.08 -15.39
CA TRP A 125 -17.29 8.83 -16.20
C TRP A 125 -18.50 8.44 -15.35
N SER A 126 -18.39 8.24 -14.05
CA SER A 126 -19.42 7.65 -13.20
C SER A 126 -20.78 8.38 -13.29
N PRO A 127 -21.80 7.80 -13.97
CA PRO A 127 -23.13 8.37 -14.03
C PRO A 127 -23.94 8.11 -12.75
N ASN A 128 -23.49 7.16 -11.93
CA ASN A 128 -24.13 6.76 -10.68
C ASN A 128 -23.11 6.22 -9.68
N VAL A 129 -23.57 6.03 -8.45
CA VAL A 129 -22.75 5.57 -7.31
C VAL A 129 -22.11 4.18 -7.55
N PHE A 130 -22.78 3.27 -8.27
CA PHE A 130 -22.26 1.92 -8.53
C PHE A 130 -21.03 1.96 -9.43
N VAL A 131 -21.08 2.73 -10.52
CA VAL A 131 -19.94 2.90 -11.44
C VAL A 131 -18.78 3.58 -10.72
N TYR A 132 -19.07 4.58 -9.85
CA TYR A 132 -18.06 5.20 -9.02
C TYR A 132 -17.35 4.17 -8.12
N PHE A 133 -18.10 3.32 -7.40
CA PHE A 133 -17.51 2.32 -6.52
C PHE A 133 -16.77 1.20 -7.26
N ILE A 134 -17.17 0.86 -8.48
CA ILE A 134 -16.37 -0.04 -9.33
C ILE A 134 -15.02 0.63 -9.66
N GLY A 135 -15.02 1.89 -10.10
CA GLY A 135 -13.80 2.65 -10.37
C GLY A 135 -12.90 2.80 -9.13
N TYR A 136 -13.49 3.18 -7.99
CA TYR A 136 -12.82 3.29 -6.71
C TYR A 136 -12.21 1.95 -6.29
N GLY A 137 -12.99 0.87 -6.32
CA GLY A 137 -12.53 -0.47 -5.95
C GLY A 137 -11.38 -0.97 -6.83
N LEU A 138 -11.44 -0.73 -8.14
CA LEU A 138 -10.33 -1.04 -9.06
C LEU A 138 -9.08 -0.23 -8.72
N THR A 139 -9.21 1.07 -8.48
CA THR A 139 -8.09 1.92 -8.11
C THR A 139 -7.44 1.44 -6.82
N VAL A 140 -8.22 1.21 -5.76
CA VAL A 140 -7.74 0.71 -4.47
C VAL A 140 -7.09 -0.67 -4.61
N PHE A 141 -7.68 -1.57 -5.41
CA PHE A 141 -7.13 -2.90 -5.65
C PHE A 141 -5.74 -2.82 -6.28
N PHE A 142 -5.56 -2.03 -7.33
CA PHE A 142 -4.31 -1.96 -8.07
C PHE A 142 -3.22 -1.15 -7.35
N VAL A 143 -3.56 -0.14 -6.55
CA VAL A 143 -2.63 0.63 -5.70
C VAL A 143 -1.91 -0.26 -4.68
N GLN A 144 -2.58 -1.26 -4.09
CA GLN A 144 -2.00 -2.12 -3.05
C GLN A 144 -0.93 -3.10 -3.54
N HIS A 145 -0.58 -3.10 -4.83
CA HIS A 145 0.29 -4.13 -5.40
C HIS A 145 1.77 -3.80 -5.37
N ASP A 146 2.16 -2.53 -5.29
CA ASP A 146 3.56 -2.05 -5.17
C ASP A 146 4.55 -2.78 -6.11
N MET A 147 4.11 -3.17 -7.32
CA MET A 147 4.95 -3.96 -8.22
C MET A 147 6.18 -3.17 -8.70
N GLN A 148 6.07 -1.85 -8.77
CA GLN A 148 7.17 -0.95 -9.05
C GLN A 148 8.29 -1.07 -7.99
N ILE A 149 7.92 -1.28 -6.74
CA ILE A 149 8.86 -1.45 -5.61
C ILE A 149 9.56 -2.81 -5.70
N VAL A 150 8.78 -3.88 -5.95
CA VAL A 150 9.34 -5.23 -6.13
C VAL A 150 10.35 -5.25 -7.26
N TYR A 151 10.00 -4.63 -8.40
CA TYR A 151 10.89 -4.56 -9.54
C TYR A 151 12.14 -3.71 -9.23
N LEU A 152 11.98 -2.58 -8.55
CA LEU A 152 13.09 -1.72 -8.12
C LEU A 152 14.11 -2.50 -7.27
N TYR A 153 13.66 -3.30 -6.30
CA TYR A 153 14.54 -4.11 -5.46
C TYR A 153 15.30 -5.20 -6.22
N GLU A 154 14.78 -5.66 -7.35
CA GLU A 154 15.45 -6.66 -8.19
C GLU A 154 16.57 -6.07 -9.08
N ILE A 155 16.51 -4.76 -9.41
CA ILE A 155 17.49 -4.10 -10.30
C ILE A 155 18.51 -3.23 -9.57
N VAL A 156 18.23 -2.84 -8.32
CA VAL A 156 19.10 -1.96 -7.51
C VAL A 156 20.05 -2.80 -6.65
N PRO A 157 21.35 -2.42 -6.56
CA PRO A 157 22.32 -3.06 -5.66
C PRO A 157 21.83 -3.08 -4.21
N LYS A 158 22.12 -4.17 -3.49
CA LYS A 158 21.61 -4.42 -2.12
C LYS A 158 21.94 -3.28 -1.15
N GLU A 159 23.13 -2.71 -1.30
CA GLU A 159 23.69 -1.66 -0.42
C GLU A 159 22.97 -0.30 -0.57
N LYS A 160 22.29 -0.08 -1.71
CA LYS A 160 21.61 1.19 -2.04
C LYS A 160 20.09 1.09 -2.07
N ARG A 161 19.53 -0.08 -1.78
CA ARG A 161 18.07 -0.33 -1.90
C ARG A 161 17.24 0.60 -1.03
N ALA A 162 17.58 0.75 0.24
CA ALA A 162 16.81 1.58 1.17
C ALA A 162 16.86 3.07 0.77
N THR A 163 18.05 3.57 0.41
CA THR A 163 18.23 4.96 -0.04
C THR A 163 17.44 5.24 -1.33
N ILE A 164 17.57 4.36 -2.33
CA ILE A 164 16.89 4.56 -3.63
C ILE A 164 15.38 4.41 -3.47
N TYR A 165 14.91 3.45 -2.67
CA TYR A 165 13.49 3.32 -2.33
C TYR A 165 12.95 4.59 -1.68
N GLY A 166 13.61 5.09 -0.62
CA GLY A 166 13.20 6.31 0.08
C GLY A 166 13.17 7.54 -0.84
N LEU A 167 14.15 7.67 -1.74
CA LEU A 167 14.17 8.75 -2.73
C LEU A 167 13.05 8.62 -3.76
N VAL A 168 12.87 7.41 -4.35
CA VAL A 168 11.81 7.17 -5.33
C VAL A 168 10.45 7.42 -4.70
N LYS A 169 10.17 6.83 -3.53
CA LYS A 169 8.88 7.02 -2.84
C LYS A 169 8.67 8.47 -2.41
N GLY A 170 9.64 9.08 -1.73
CA GLY A 170 9.52 10.46 -1.26
C GLY A 170 9.33 11.47 -2.38
N ILE A 171 10.08 11.37 -3.49
CA ILE A 171 9.92 12.28 -4.62
C ILE A 171 8.61 12.01 -5.37
N SER A 172 8.20 10.74 -5.52
CA SER A 172 6.92 10.36 -6.16
C SER A 172 5.72 10.97 -5.45
N THR A 173 5.78 11.10 -4.12
CA THR A 173 4.73 11.73 -3.32
C THR A 173 4.45 13.17 -3.73
N LEU A 174 5.45 13.90 -4.26
CA LEU A 174 5.22 15.25 -4.78
C LEU A 174 4.25 15.26 -5.97
N GLY A 175 4.07 14.14 -6.67
CA GLY A 175 3.05 14.01 -7.71
C GLY A 175 1.64 14.25 -7.21
N VAL A 176 1.38 14.04 -5.93
CA VAL A 176 0.07 14.28 -5.29
C VAL A 176 -0.33 15.76 -5.35
N VAL A 177 0.64 16.68 -5.45
CA VAL A 177 0.40 18.13 -5.65
C VAL A 177 -0.46 18.41 -6.89
N LEU A 178 -0.44 17.52 -7.88
CA LEU A 178 -1.29 17.63 -9.08
C LEU A 178 -2.77 17.69 -8.72
N ILE A 179 -3.21 16.99 -7.68
CA ILE A 179 -4.65 16.88 -7.33
C ILE A 179 -5.22 18.23 -6.84
N PRO A 180 -4.65 18.91 -5.83
CA PRO A 180 -5.17 20.22 -5.42
C PRO A 180 -5.02 21.28 -6.52
N VAL A 181 -4.01 21.18 -7.40
CA VAL A 181 -3.91 22.06 -8.58
C VAL A 181 -5.09 21.82 -9.52
N LEU A 182 -5.44 20.58 -9.82
CA LEU A 182 -6.60 20.23 -10.64
C LEU A 182 -7.92 20.61 -9.97
N ARG A 183 -8.03 20.43 -8.63
CA ARG A 183 -9.20 20.90 -7.88
C ARG A 183 -9.39 22.40 -8.05
N GLY A 184 -8.34 23.21 -7.89
CA GLY A 184 -8.40 24.66 -8.10
C GLY A 184 -8.75 25.04 -9.54
N ALA A 185 -8.18 24.36 -10.54
CA ALA A 185 -8.37 24.67 -11.94
C ALA A 185 -9.71 24.19 -12.52
N VAL A 186 -10.22 23.04 -12.06
CA VAL A 186 -11.42 22.39 -12.63
C VAL A 186 -12.66 22.63 -11.77
N MET A 187 -12.54 22.47 -10.46
CA MET A 187 -13.66 22.63 -9.53
C MET A 187 -13.83 24.10 -9.11
N GLY A 188 -12.73 24.79 -8.78
CA GLY A 188 -12.83 26.10 -8.14
C GLY A 188 -13.73 26.03 -6.89
N GLU A 189 -14.80 26.82 -6.88
CA GLU A 189 -15.83 26.78 -5.84
C GLU A 189 -16.98 25.80 -6.16
N ASP A 190 -17.11 25.36 -7.42
CA ASP A 190 -18.15 24.42 -7.83
C ASP A 190 -17.74 22.96 -7.58
N THR A 191 -18.09 22.46 -6.42
CA THR A 191 -17.79 21.09 -6.01
C THR A 191 -18.49 20.01 -6.84
N THR A 192 -19.44 20.36 -7.71
CA THR A 192 -20.12 19.39 -8.60
C THR A 192 -19.23 18.93 -9.75
N LEU A 193 -18.17 19.68 -10.07
CA LEU A 193 -17.20 19.37 -11.14
C LEU A 193 -16.09 18.41 -10.70
N TRP A 194 -16.18 17.79 -9.53
CA TRP A 194 -15.17 16.92 -8.95
C TRP A 194 -14.72 15.78 -9.88
N ARG A 195 -15.59 15.29 -10.76
CA ARG A 195 -15.26 14.23 -11.73
C ARG A 195 -14.10 14.64 -12.65
N GLY A 196 -14.06 15.91 -13.07
CA GLY A 196 -13.03 16.45 -13.95
C GLY A 196 -11.61 16.32 -13.38
N VAL A 197 -11.46 16.25 -12.06
CA VAL A 197 -10.17 16.06 -11.38
C VAL A 197 -9.54 14.72 -11.73
N TYR A 198 -10.35 13.69 -12.03
CA TYR A 198 -9.86 12.35 -12.37
C TYR A 198 -9.33 12.21 -13.80
N LEU A 199 -9.76 13.07 -14.75
CA LEU A 199 -9.50 12.86 -16.17
C LEU A 199 -8.01 12.90 -16.52
N LEU A 200 -7.29 13.94 -16.07
CA LEU A 200 -5.87 14.07 -16.36
C LEU A 200 -5.01 12.98 -15.66
N PRO A 201 -5.22 12.66 -14.36
CA PRO A 201 -4.55 11.52 -13.73
C PRO A 201 -4.79 10.18 -14.42
N ALA A 202 -6.03 9.91 -14.87
CA ALA A 202 -6.34 8.71 -15.65
C ALA A 202 -5.55 8.66 -16.96
N ALA A 203 -5.51 9.78 -17.70
CA ALA A 203 -4.74 9.88 -18.95
C ALA A 203 -3.23 9.69 -18.71
N ILE A 204 -2.68 10.30 -17.64
CA ILE A 204 -1.28 10.12 -17.24
C ILE A 204 -1.00 8.64 -16.93
N ALA A 205 -1.85 7.97 -16.16
CA ALA A 205 -1.69 6.56 -15.82
C ALA A 205 -1.66 5.67 -17.07
N ILE A 206 -2.55 5.88 -18.02
CA ILE A 206 -2.55 5.15 -19.28
C ILE A 206 -1.27 5.45 -20.10
N GLY A 207 -0.88 6.73 -20.22
CA GLY A 207 0.36 7.12 -20.89
C GLY A 207 1.61 6.50 -20.27
N VAL A 208 1.71 6.51 -18.94
CA VAL A 208 2.80 5.88 -18.18
C VAL A 208 2.80 4.37 -18.38
N SER A 209 1.63 3.73 -18.45
CA SER A 209 1.55 2.29 -18.69
C SER A 209 2.05 1.90 -20.09
N VAL A 210 1.69 2.69 -21.11
CA VAL A 210 2.19 2.51 -22.49
C VAL A 210 3.71 2.72 -22.53
N PHE A 211 4.20 3.80 -21.91
CA PHE A 211 5.64 4.06 -21.80
C PHE A 211 6.35 2.89 -21.10
N THR A 212 5.85 2.44 -19.96
CA THR A 212 6.39 1.30 -19.20
C THR A 212 6.40 0.02 -20.06
N PHE A 213 5.33 -0.25 -20.79
CA PHE A 213 5.26 -1.40 -21.69
C PHE A 213 6.35 -1.38 -22.75
N LEU A 214 6.62 -0.21 -23.33
CA LEU A 214 7.59 -0.05 -24.43
C LEU A 214 9.04 -0.11 -23.92
N VAL A 215 9.37 0.58 -22.83
CA VAL A 215 10.76 0.76 -22.39
C VAL A 215 11.25 -0.27 -21.38
N THR A 216 10.36 -0.78 -20.50
CA THR A 216 10.74 -1.70 -19.43
C THR A 216 10.95 -3.10 -20.00
N ARG A 217 11.95 -3.79 -19.49
CA ARG A 217 12.19 -5.22 -19.76
C ARG A 217 11.67 -6.07 -18.63
N GLU A 218 11.67 -7.38 -18.82
CA GLU A 218 11.45 -8.30 -17.71
C GLU A 218 12.67 -8.30 -16.79
N SER A 219 12.44 -8.47 -15.48
CA SER A 219 13.50 -8.51 -14.48
C SER A 219 14.50 -9.64 -14.78
N GLY A 220 15.79 -9.31 -14.74
CA GLY A 220 16.87 -10.28 -14.92
C GLY A 220 16.83 -11.38 -13.86
N THR A 221 16.63 -11.01 -12.60
CA THR A 221 16.51 -11.92 -11.46
C THR A 221 15.35 -12.91 -11.65
N PHE A 222 14.19 -12.40 -12.09
CA PHE A 222 13.05 -13.27 -12.42
C PHE A 222 13.36 -14.23 -13.56
N LEU A 223 13.97 -13.71 -14.65
CA LEU A 223 14.29 -14.55 -15.81
C LEU A 223 15.28 -15.65 -15.44
N ASP A 224 16.33 -15.34 -14.69
CA ASP A 224 17.35 -16.32 -14.26
C ASP A 224 16.74 -17.41 -13.37
N GLN A 225 15.92 -17.04 -12.39
CA GLN A 225 15.19 -17.99 -11.54
C GLN A 225 14.21 -18.86 -12.34
N ARG A 226 13.46 -18.24 -13.28
CA ARG A 226 12.47 -18.97 -14.08
C ARG A 226 13.13 -19.92 -15.07
N ILE A 227 14.24 -19.51 -15.70
CA ILE A 227 15.03 -20.35 -16.58
C ILE A 227 15.60 -21.55 -15.81
N ALA A 228 16.22 -21.30 -14.65
CA ALA A 228 16.76 -22.38 -13.80
C ALA A 228 15.66 -23.38 -13.39
N TRP A 229 14.46 -22.90 -13.04
CA TRP A 229 13.32 -23.78 -12.75
C TRP A 229 12.86 -24.56 -13.98
N LEU A 230 12.84 -23.97 -15.18
CA LEU A 230 12.44 -24.64 -16.40
C LEU A 230 13.50 -25.65 -16.90
N GLU A 231 14.75 -25.47 -16.52
CA GLU A 231 15.86 -26.40 -16.82
C GLU A 231 15.95 -27.59 -15.83
N SER A 232 15.31 -27.46 -14.65
CA SER A 232 15.31 -28.58 -13.68
C SER A 232 14.52 -29.77 -14.21
N PRO A 233 14.77 -30.99 -13.71
CA PRO A 233 14.11 -32.23 -14.15
C PRO A 233 12.57 -32.11 -14.05
N TYR A 234 11.86 -32.77 -14.97
CA TYR A 234 10.40 -32.74 -15.03
C TYR A 234 9.76 -33.16 -13.69
N GLU A 235 10.32 -34.14 -13.02
CA GLU A 235 9.86 -34.69 -11.74
C GLU A 235 9.95 -33.66 -10.61
N GLU A 236 10.94 -32.78 -10.62
CA GLU A 236 11.09 -31.68 -9.66
C GLU A 236 10.10 -30.55 -9.95
N ARG A 237 9.87 -30.20 -11.24
CA ARG A 237 8.93 -29.19 -11.67
C ARG A 237 7.47 -29.57 -11.44
N HIS A 238 7.18 -30.85 -11.63
CA HIS A 238 5.84 -31.41 -11.56
C HIS A 238 5.81 -32.65 -10.68
N PRO A 239 6.01 -32.52 -9.35
CA PRO A 239 6.00 -33.65 -8.44
C PRO A 239 4.67 -34.39 -8.54
N GLU A 240 4.70 -35.67 -8.90
CA GLU A 240 3.49 -36.50 -8.90
C GLU A 240 2.90 -36.51 -7.50
N LYS A 241 1.58 -36.31 -7.43
CA LYS A 241 0.82 -36.52 -6.19
C LYS A 241 0.73 -38.04 -5.93
N LYS A 242 1.87 -38.68 -5.60
CA LYS A 242 1.82 -40.07 -5.14
C LYS A 242 0.86 -40.16 -3.97
N LYS A 243 -0.06 -41.13 -4.01
CA LYS A 243 -0.85 -41.53 -2.84
C LYS A 243 0.17 -42.12 -1.83
N ARG A 244 0.68 -41.24 -0.98
CA ARG A 244 1.68 -41.61 0.04
C ARG A 244 1.01 -42.45 1.12
N SER A 245 1.74 -43.43 1.62
CA SER A 245 1.29 -44.21 2.78
C SER A 245 1.09 -43.29 4.01
N PRO A 246 0.27 -43.67 4.98
CA PRO A 246 0.09 -42.90 6.23
C PRO A 246 1.41 -42.63 6.96
N GLU A 247 2.38 -43.56 6.87
CA GLU A 247 3.71 -43.45 7.48
C GLU A 247 4.63 -42.49 6.74
N GLU A 248 4.67 -42.52 5.39
CA GLU A 248 5.40 -41.55 4.58
C GLU A 248 4.82 -40.13 4.73
N LYS A 249 3.50 -40.00 4.91
CA LYS A 249 2.87 -38.72 5.24
C LYS A 249 3.28 -38.21 6.62
N LYS A 250 3.49 -39.13 7.59
CA LYS A 250 3.93 -38.80 8.96
C LYS A 250 5.41 -38.41 8.99
N ALA A 251 6.27 -39.17 8.32
CA ALA A 251 7.70 -38.89 8.20
C ALA A 251 7.96 -37.59 7.41
N GLN A 252 7.20 -37.34 6.34
CA GLN A 252 7.31 -36.12 5.58
C GLN A 252 6.65 -34.92 6.29
N LYS A 253 5.60 -35.13 7.08
CA LYS A 253 5.10 -34.09 8.01
C LYS A 253 6.14 -33.71 9.05
N ALA A 254 6.93 -34.65 9.54
CA ALA A 254 8.03 -34.39 10.46
C ALA A 254 9.21 -33.68 9.76
N ALA A 255 9.60 -34.10 8.56
CA ALA A 255 10.66 -33.46 7.76
C ALA A 255 10.21 -32.15 7.12
N ALA A 256 8.96 -32.04 6.65
CA ALA A 256 8.37 -30.82 6.10
C ALA A 256 7.83 -29.87 7.19
N GLY A 257 7.82 -30.28 8.45
CA GLY A 257 7.58 -29.39 9.61
C GLY A 257 8.61 -28.25 9.67
N GLN A 258 9.79 -28.45 9.08
CA GLN A 258 10.83 -27.43 8.97
C GLN A 258 10.77 -26.58 7.68
N GLN A 259 9.96 -26.92 6.67
CA GLN A 259 9.98 -26.25 5.35
C GLN A 259 8.62 -25.87 4.74
N LYS A 260 7.52 -25.92 5.51
CA LYS A 260 6.24 -25.43 4.99
C LYS A 260 6.23 -23.91 4.93
N SER A 261 6.46 -23.37 3.73
CA SER A 261 6.17 -21.96 3.42
C SER A 261 4.68 -21.81 3.09
N GLY A 262 4.00 -20.89 3.77
CA GLY A 262 2.60 -20.53 3.52
C GLY A 262 2.07 -19.60 4.60
N VAL A 263 1.26 -18.64 4.21
CA VAL A 263 0.74 -17.59 5.11
C VAL A 263 0.01 -18.18 6.32
N PHE A 264 -0.82 -19.21 6.13
CA PHE A 264 -1.53 -19.88 7.24
C PHE A 264 -0.59 -20.64 8.20
N HIS A 265 0.50 -21.21 7.69
CA HIS A 265 1.50 -21.85 8.54
C HIS A 265 2.30 -20.79 9.31
N ALA A 266 2.62 -19.68 8.68
CA ALA A 266 3.28 -18.54 9.31
C ALA A 266 2.42 -17.94 10.43
N LEU A 267 1.09 -17.84 10.27
CA LEU A 267 0.16 -17.42 11.34
C LEU A 267 0.34 -18.29 12.60
N GLY A 268 0.45 -19.62 12.45
CA GLY A 268 0.70 -20.52 13.59
C GLY A 268 2.04 -20.27 14.29
N HIS A 269 3.07 -19.84 13.55
CA HIS A 269 4.39 -19.51 14.10
C HIS A 269 4.43 -18.13 14.75
N LEU A 270 3.63 -17.15 14.28
CA LEU A 270 3.52 -15.84 14.94
C LEU A 270 3.17 -15.96 16.41
N PHE A 271 2.23 -16.86 16.75
CA PHE A 271 1.82 -17.07 18.15
C PHE A 271 2.89 -17.75 19.02
N LYS A 272 3.89 -18.40 18.41
CA LYS A 272 4.98 -19.07 19.12
C LYS A 272 6.19 -18.16 19.34
N ASN A 273 6.43 -17.22 18.43
CA ASN A 273 7.53 -16.27 18.52
C ASN A 273 7.06 -14.95 19.13
N ARG A 274 7.49 -14.68 20.36
CA ARG A 274 7.09 -13.49 21.14
C ARG A 274 7.34 -12.17 20.42
N GLN A 275 8.46 -12.07 19.68
CA GLN A 275 8.82 -10.84 18.95
C GLN A 275 7.84 -10.61 17.79
N LEU A 276 7.63 -11.63 16.95
CA LEU A 276 6.72 -11.56 15.81
C LEU A 276 5.27 -11.35 16.26
N PHE A 277 4.86 -12.00 17.35
CA PHE A 277 3.53 -11.80 17.92
C PHE A 277 3.28 -10.33 18.28
N TRP A 278 4.21 -9.71 19.04
CA TRP A 278 4.04 -8.32 19.44
C TRP A 278 4.13 -7.36 18.25
N LEU A 279 4.98 -7.63 17.26
CA LEU A 279 5.03 -6.84 16.03
C LEU A 279 3.70 -6.91 15.25
N ALA A 280 3.08 -8.09 15.16
CA ALA A 280 1.77 -8.25 14.53
C ALA A 280 0.66 -7.47 15.27
N ILE A 281 0.64 -7.56 16.61
CA ILE A 281 -0.31 -6.81 17.45
C ILE A 281 -0.10 -5.31 17.33
N VAL A 282 1.15 -4.83 17.38
CA VAL A 282 1.47 -3.40 17.21
C VAL A 282 0.99 -2.89 15.85
N SER A 283 1.30 -3.63 14.77
CA SER A 283 0.88 -3.26 13.42
C SER A 283 -0.65 -3.22 13.30
N MET A 284 -1.36 -4.19 13.88
CA MET A 284 -2.82 -4.24 13.90
C MET A 284 -3.43 -3.06 14.67
N VAL A 285 -2.96 -2.81 15.90
CA VAL A 285 -3.50 -1.76 16.77
C VAL A 285 -3.21 -0.37 16.20
N PHE A 286 -2.00 -0.17 15.66
CA PHE A 286 -1.66 1.09 15.00
C PHE A 286 -2.49 1.29 13.74
N ALA A 287 -2.67 0.27 12.91
CA ALA A 287 -3.51 0.32 11.72
C ALA A 287 -4.98 0.61 12.07
N LEU A 288 -5.53 0.01 13.12
CA LEU A 288 -6.87 0.30 13.61
C LEU A 288 -7.03 1.78 13.97
N GLY A 289 -6.02 2.37 14.64
CA GLY A 289 -6.07 3.75 15.09
C GLY A 289 -5.76 4.80 14.02
N SER A 290 -5.10 4.44 12.93
CA SER A 290 -4.54 5.45 12.01
C SER A 290 -4.96 5.31 10.55
N THR A 291 -5.20 4.10 10.03
CA THR A 291 -5.50 3.88 8.60
C THR A 291 -6.77 4.59 8.16
N THR A 292 -7.77 4.63 9.03
CA THR A 292 -9.06 5.26 8.77
C THR A 292 -8.95 6.76 8.56
N ILE A 293 -8.07 7.41 9.33
CA ILE A 293 -7.94 8.86 9.36
C ILE A 293 -7.33 9.39 8.06
N SER A 294 -6.36 8.68 7.49
CA SER A 294 -5.72 9.09 6.24
C SER A 294 -6.72 9.21 5.08
N GLY A 295 -7.82 8.45 5.13
CA GLY A 295 -8.88 8.44 4.14
C GLY A 295 -9.94 9.54 4.27
N PHE A 296 -9.88 10.43 5.29
CA PHE A 296 -10.96 11.37 5.58
C PHE A 296 -10.50 12.81 5.79
N SER A 297 -9.27 13.16 5.44
CA SER A 297 -8.69 14.48 5.71
C SER A 297 -9.49 15.63 5.08
N GLU A 298 -9.91 15.50 3.83
CA GLU A 298 -10.70 16.51 3.12
C GLU A 298 -12.08 16.67 3.75
N SER A 299 -12.71 15.55 4.10
CA SER A 299 -14.02 15.56 4.76
C SER A 299 -13.99 16.19 6.16
N ILE A 300 -12.90 15.98 6.91
CA ILE A 300 -12.70 16.61 8.23
C ILE A 300 -12.58 18.11 8.09
N MET A 301 -11.78 18.61 7.13
CA MET A 301 -11.62 20.05 6.89
C MET A 301 -12.94 20.69 6.47
N THR A 302 -13.70 20.04 5.61
CA THR A 302 -15.02 20.50 5.15
C THR A 302 -16.04 20.50 6.29
N ASP A 303 -16.06 19.48 7.14
CA ASP A 303 -16.95 19.38 8.30
C ASP A 303 -16.67 20.50 9.33
N PHE A 304 -15.41 20.91 9.48
CA PHE A 304 -15.05 22.07 10.30
C PHE A 304 -15.35 23.43 9.64
N GLY A 305 -15.87 23.43 8.41
CA GLY A 305 -16.33 24.63 7.72
C GLY A 305 -15.24 25.36 6.93
N MET A 306 -14.12 24.70 6.62
CA MET A 306 -13.13 25.28 5.71
C MET A 306 -13.69 25.42 4.30
N THR A 307 -13.42 26.55 3.66
CA THR A 307 -13.81 26.78 2.26
C THR A 307 -13.05 25.86 1.31
N ALA A 308 -13.59 25.64 0.11
CA ALA A 308 -12.94 24.81 -0.91
C ALA A 308 -11.51 25.30 -1.23
N GLU A 309 -11.32 26.63 -1.28
CA GLU A 309 -10.00 27.24 -1.47
C GLU A 309 -9.04 26.94 -0.30
N ALA A 310 -9.50 27.10 0.95
CA ALA A 310 -8.71 26.80 2.13
C ALA A 310 -8.31 25.32 2.19
N VAL A 311 -9.23 24.42 1.86
CA VAL A 311 -8.94 22.98 1.73
C VAL A 311 -7.87 22.73 0.67
N ASN A 312 -7.97 23.36 -0.50
CA ASN A 312 -6.98 23.24 -1.57
C ASN A 312 -5.60 23.73 -1.14
N GLN A 313 -5.52 24.85 -0.42
CA GLN A 313 -4.26 25.40 0.11
C GLN A 313 -3.63 24.42 1.13
N ALA A 314 -4.40 23.82 2.02
CA ALA A 314 -3.92 22.83 2.96
C ALA A 314 -3.40 21.57 2.23
N LEU A 315 -4.16 21.07 1.24
CA LEU A 315 -3.81 19.90 0.45
C LEU A 315 -2.60 20.14 -0.48
N LEU A 316 -2.32 21.40 -0.84
CA LEU A 316 -1.13 21.74 -1.63
C LEU A 316 0.16 21.61 -0.81
N VAL A 317 0.12 21.89 0.49
CA VAL A 317 1.31 21.99 1.34
C VAL A 317 1.77 20.62 1.88
N TYR A 318 0.83 19.76 2.27
CA TYR A 318 1.17 18.53 2.99
C TYR A 318 2.14 17.59 2.24
N PRO A 319 2.12 17.45 0.89
CA PRO A 319 2.98 16.51 0.20
C PRO A 319 4.47 16.86 0.32
N PHE A 320 4.80 18.14 0.48
CA PHE A 320 6.20 18.57 0.64
C PHE A 320 6.80 18.10 1.97
N LEU A 321 6.05 18.26 3.08
CA LEU A 321 6.52 17.78 4.37
C LEU A 321 6.51 16.24 4.42
N TYR A 322 5.47 15.62 3.87
CA TYR A 322 5.38 14.16 3.74
C TYR A 322 6.59 13.59 2.99
N ALA A 323 6.92 14.14 1.81
CA ALA A 323 8.09 13.75 1.02
C ALA A 323 9.40 13.93 1.79
N ALA A 324 9.58 15.08 2.45
CA ALA A 324 10.78 15.38 3.23
C ALA A 324 10.98 14.40 4.40
N LEU A 325 9.91 14.04 5.09
CA LEU A 325 9.94 13.08 6.19
C LEU A 325 10.31 11.67 5.70
N ILE A 326 9.72 11.18 4.61
CA ILE A 326 10.03 9.85 4.05
C ILE A 326 11.48 9.80 3.55
N CYS A 327 11.92 10.81 2.79
CA CYS A 327 13.33 10.88 2.38
C CYS A 327 14.27 10.92 3.59
N GLY A 328 13.95 11.73 4.60
CA GLY A 328 14.76 11.88 5.83
C GLY A 328 14.82 10.59 6.65
N ALA A 329 13.72 9.87 6.79
CA ALA A 329 13.66 8.62 7.54
C ALA A 329 14.62 7.56 6.99
N GLY A 330 14.78 7.46 5.67
CA GLY A 330 15.74 6.54 5.05
C GLY A 330 17.20 6.78 5.49
N PHE A 331 17.59 8.05 5.69
CA PHE A 331 18.94 8.39 6.14
C PHE A 331 19.15 8.25 7.66
N VAL A 332 18.09 8.50 8.42
CA VAL A 332 18.17 8.56 9.90
C VAL A 332 17.95 7.17 10.51
N GLY A 333 17.15 6.33 9.90
CA GLY A 333 16.76 5.02 10.43
C GLY A 333 17.91 4.05 10.66
N ASP A 334 18.93 4.11 9.80
CA ASP A 334 20.13 3.27 9.96
C ASP A 334 21.01 3.74 11.12
N LYS A 335 20.90 5.01 11.55
CA LYS A 335 21.67 5.57 12.67
C LYS A 335 20.96 5.40 14.00
N LEU A 336 19.66 5.67 14.09
CA LEU A 336 18.91 5.69 15.36
C LEU A 336 18.33 4.32 15.77
N GLY A 337 18.17 3.39 14.84
CA GLY A 337 17.50 2.12 15.07
C GLY A 337 16.00 2.16 14.74
N ARG A 338 15.44 0.98 14.46
CA ARG A 338 14.07 0.83 13.94
C ARG A 338 13.03 1.17 14.99
N LYS A 339 13.22 0.64 16.21
CA LYS A 339 12.32 0.87 17.34
C LYS A 339 12.22 2.35 17.72
N THR A 340 13.34 3.06 17.73
CA THR A 340 13.39 4.50 18.02
C THR A 340 12.62 5.30 16.99
N ILE A 341 12.80 5.00 15.69
CA ILE A 341 12.08 5.67 14.60
C ILE A 341 10.57 5.45 14.75
N VAL A 342 10.11 4.21 14.98
CA VAL A 342 8.69 3.92 15.18
C VAL A 342 8.13 4.68 16.40
N GLY A 343 8.88 4.74 17.51
CA GLY A 343 8.47 5.48 18.69
C GLY A 343 8.30 6.97 18.44
N VAL A 344 9.31 7.60 17.82
CA VAL A 344 9.29 9.03 17.51
C VAL A 344 8.24 9.37 16.46
N CYS A 345 8.28 8.69 15.31
CA CYS A 345 7.34 8.96 14.22
C CYS A 345 5.90 8.62 14.62
N GLY A 346 5.66 7.49 15.32
CA GLY A 346 4.34 7.15 15.80
C GLY A 346 3.76 8.21 16.75
N THR A 347 4.57 8.75 17.66
CA THR A 347 4.15 9.84 18.56
C THR A 347 3.89 11.13 17.77
N LEU A 348 4.76 11.49 16.82
CA LEU A 348 4.58 12.65 15.96
C LEU A 348 3.37 12.51 15.04
N ALA A 349 3.01 11.31 14.59
CA ALA A 349 1.79 11.07 13.84
C ALA A 349 0.54 11.38 14.68
N VAL A 350 0.50 10.92 15.94
CA VAL A 350 -0.60 11.25 16.86
C VAL A 350 -0.69 12.77 17.10
N ALA A 351 0.45 13.41 17.42
CA ALA A 351 0.51 14.86 17.63
C ALA A 351 0.12 15.64 16.37
N GLY A 352 0.59 15.21 15.20
CA GLY A 352 0.25 15.81 13.91
C GLY A 352 -1.25 15.75 13.62
N PHE A 353 -1.90 14.62 13.90
CA PHE A 353 -3.34 14.50 13.69
C PHE A 353 -4.15 15.36 14.67
N ILE A 354 -3.77 15.42 15.93
CA ILE A 354 -4.39 16.32 16.91
C ILE A 354 -4.22 17.78 16.46
N GLY A 355 -3.00 18.17 16.07
CA GLY A 355 -2.72 19.52 15.56
C GLY A 355 -3.52 19.86 14.30
N PHE A 356 -3.67 18.92 13.36
CA PHE A 356 -4.49 19.05 12.16
C PHE A 356 -5.95 19.38 12.49
N ASN A 357 -6.57 18.60 13.38
CA ASN A 357 -7.96 18.80 13.79
C ASN A 357 -8.14 20.14 14.52
N LEU A 358 -7.25 20.45 15.45
CA LEU A 358 -7.32 21.73 16.20
C LEU A 358 -7.10 22.93 15.28
N ALA A 359 -6.14 22.85 14.36
CA ALA A 359 -5.88 23.92 13.39
C ALA A 359 -7.10 24.16 12.48
N ALA A 360 -7.72 23.10 11.98
CA ALA A 360 -8.93 23.18 11.16
C ALA A 360 -10.12 23.75 11.97
N PHE A 361 -10.32 23.26 13.20
CA PHE A 361 -11.43 23.67 14.06
C PHE A 361 -11.33 25.15 14.48
N PHE A 362 -10.15 25.61 14.88
CA PHE A 362 -9.94 27.00 15.31
C PHE A 362 -9.77 27.99 14.14
N GLY A 363 -9.92 27.55 12.91
CA GLY A 363 -9.77 28.42 11.73
C GLY A 363 -8.35 28.96 11.55
N ALA A 364 -7.35 28.18 11.92
CA ALA A 364 -5.96 28.54 11.69
C ALA A 364 -5.64 28.63 10.20
N SER A 365 -4.48 29.18 9.84
CA SER A 365 -4.06 29.26 8.44
C SER A 365 -4.15 27.88 7.75
N PRO A 366 -4.73 27.80 6.53
CA PRO A 366 -4.81 26.57 5.77
C PRO A 366 -3.42 25.90 5.57
N TYR A 367 -2.38 26.69 5.42
CA TYR A 367 -1.01 26.21 5.31
C TYR A 367 -0.55 25.46 6.58
N LEU A 368 -0.90 25.97 7.77
CA LEU A 368 -0.58 25.32 9.04
C LEU A 368 -1.36 24.00 9.19
N THR A 369 -2.63 23.97 8.79
CA THR A 369 -3.43 22.75 8.74
C THR A 369 -2.78 21.71 7.82
N GLY A 370 -2.31 22.13 6.63
CA GLY A 370 -1.58 21.28 5.70
C GLY A 370 -0.24 20.77 6.25
N VAL A 371 0.49 21.59 7.01
CA VAL A 371 1.74 21.16 7.69
C VAL A 371 1.46 20.07 8.72
N PHE A 372 0.45 20.22 9.58
CA PHE A 372 0.07 19.18 10.55
C PHE A 372 -0.42 17.91 9.87
N TYR A 373 -1.17 18.04 8.77
CA TYR A 373 -1.58 16.88 7.99
C TYR A 373 -0.39 16.14 7.36
N GLY A 374 0.58 16.87 6.80
CA GLY A 374 1.81 16.30 6.26
C GLY A 374 2.68 15.62 7.32
N LEU A 375 2.76 16.22 8.52
CA LEU A 375 3.44 15.64 9.67
C LEU A 375 2.80 14.30 10.08
N TYR A 376 1.46 14.29 10.21
CA TYR A 376 0.70 13.10 10.51
C TYR A 376 0.94 12.00 9.47
N LEU A 377 0.70 12.29 8.20
CA LEU A 377 0.72 11.30 7.13
C LEU A 377 2.14 10.74 6.90
N GLY A 378 3.15 11.61 6.89
CA GLY A 378 4.55 11.21 6.73
C GLY A 378 5.02 10.32 7.88
N CYS A 379 4.80 10.73 9.10
CA CYS A 379 5.18 9.97 10.28
C CYS A 379 4.41 8.66 10.42
N TRP A 380 3.14 8.63 10.01
CA TRP A 380 2.33 7.42 10.01
C TRP A 380 2.86 6.37 9.03
N TRP A 381 3.13 6.75 7.77
CA TRP A 381 3.69 5.82 6.77
C TRP A 381 5.07 5.29 7.19
N ILE A 382 5.95 6.17 7.69
CA ILE A 382 7.25 5.76 8.23
C ILE A 382 7.06 4.71 9.33
N THR A 383 6.11 4.90 10.24
CA THR A 383 5.85 3.96 11.33
C THR A 383 5.45 2.58 10.79
N LEU A 384 4.54 2.51 9.80
CA LEU A 384 4.11 1.24 9.20
C LEU A 384 5.23 0.55 8.41
N ASP A 385 6.00 1.31 7.64
CA ASP A 385 7.12 0.79 6.85
C ASP A 385 8.20 0.19 7.76
N TYR A 386 8.54 0.88 8.86
CA TYR A 386 9.52 0.38 9.82
C TYR A 386 9.01 -0.80 10.64
N CYS A 387 7.73 -0.87 10.97
CA CYS A 387 7.12 -2.08 11.55
C CYS A 387 7.28 -3.28 10.60
N SER A 388 6.99 -3.09 9.32
CA SER A 388 7.14 -4.14 8.30
C SER A 388 8.62 -4.56 8.13
N MET A 389 9.56 -3.61 8.19
CA MET A 389 11.00 -3.89 8.18
C MET A 389 11.40 -4.72 9.39
N MET A 390 10.96 -4.38 10.60
CA MET A 390 11.26 -5.14 11.83
C MET A 390 10.68 -6.55 11.77
N VAL A 391 9.51 -6.75 11.17
CA VAL A 391 8.95 -8.08 10.90
C VAL A 391 9.87 -8.87 9.98
N ALA A 392 10.34 -8.27 8.89
CA ALA A 392 11.25 -8.90 7.95
C ALA A 392 12.60 -9.27 8.60
N GLU A 393 13.14 -8.42 9.46
CA GLU A 393 14.39 -8.63 10.21
C GLU A 393 14.23 -9.67 11.32
N SER A 394 13.02 -9.88 11.84
CA SER A 394 12.70 -10.88 12.88
C SER A 394 12.26 -12.23 12.33
N ALA A 395 12.09 -12.38 11.02
CA ALA A 395 11.60 -13.60 10.38
C ALA A 395 12.75 -14.39 9.74
N PRO A 396 12.76 -15.75 9.84
CA PRO A 396 13.73 -16.60 9.16
C PRO A 396 13.72 -16.37 7.65
N THR A 397 14.90 -16.38 7.03
CA THR A 397 15.07 -16.07 5.60
C THR A 397 14.18 -16.92 4.69
N TYR A 398 14.07 -18.23 4.98
CA TYR A 398 13.28 -19.17 4.18
C TYR A 398 11.75 -18.95 4.25
N ASN A 399 11.24 -18.21 5.24
CA ASN A 399 9.81 -18.02 5.46
C ASN A 399 9.41 -16.54 5.61
N ARG A 400 10.33 -15.61 5.36
CA ARG A 400 10.16 -14.17 5.56
C ARG A 400 8.95 -13.60 4.83
N GLY A 401 8.78 -13.95 3.55
CA GLY A 401 7.63 -13.52 2.76
C GLY A 401 6.29 -13.99 3.32
N SER A 402 6.24 -15.25 3.80
CA SER A 402 5.01 -15.80 4.43
C SER A 402 4.69 -15.12 5.76
N VAL A 403 5.71 -14.78 6.55
CA VAL A 403 5.54 -14.06 7.83
C VAL A 403 5.07 -12.64 7.58
N LEU A 404 5.67 -11.92 6.62
CA LEU A 404 5.19 -10.59 6.21
C LEU A 404 3.75 -10.63 5.72
N GLY A 405 3.39 -11.64 4.91
CA GLY A 405 2.03 -11.85 4.46
C GLY A 405 1.05 -12.12 5.61
N ALA A 406 1.47 -12.93 6.60
CA ALA A 406 0.66 -13.23 7.78
C ALA A 406 0.42 -11.98 8.67
N VAL A 407 1.49 -11.20 8.91
CA VAL A 407 1.37 -9.92 9.63
C VAL A 407 0.52 -8.94 8.84
N GLY A 408 0.70 -8.87 7.51
CA GLY A 408 -0.13 -8.05 6.63
C GLY A 408 -1.62 -8.36 6.73
N LEU A 409 -2.01 -9.64 6.78
CA LEU A 409 -3.42 -10.04 7.00
C LEU A 409 -3.94 -9.57 8.36
N ILE A 410 -3.15 -9.69 9.42
CA ILE A 410 -3.53 -9.20 10.76
C ILE A 410 -3.68 -7.68 10.75
N THR A 411 -2.77 -6.97 10.09
CA THR A 411 -2.83 -5.51 9.91
C THR A 411 -4.09 -5.09 9.12
N MET A 412 -4.46 -5.84 8.07
CA MET A 412 -5.70 -5.60 7.31
C MET A 412 -6.95 -5.78 8.16
N VAL A 413 -6.97 -6.75 9.07
CA VAL A 413 -8.07 -6.89 10.05
C VAL A 413 -8.14 -5.64 10.93
N GLY A 414 -7.01 -5.14 11.42
CA GLY A 414 -6.95 -3.89 12.18
C GLY A 414 -7.49 -2.70 11.39
N SER A 415 -7.07 -2.55 10.14
CA SER A 415 -7.57 -1.49 9.24
C SER A 415 -9.07 -1.59 8.99
N GLY A 416 -9.58 -2.80 8.76
CA GLY A 416 -11.02 -3.05 8.55
C GLY A 416 -11.85 -2.73 9.81
N LEU A 417 -11.38 -3.14 10.98
CA LEU A 417 -12.01 -2.77 12.26
C LEU A 417 -11.93 -1.25 12.50
N GLY A 418 -10.83 -0.62 12.09
CA GLY A 418 -10.68 0.82 12.12
C GLY A 418 -11.76 1.57 11.34
N GLN A 419 -12.33 1.00 10.28
CA GLN A 419 -13.45 1.61 9.53
C GLN A 419 -14.78 1.57 10.31
N VAL A 420 -14.95 0.64 11.26
CA VAL A 420 -16.16 0.58 12.10
C VAL A 420 -16.12 1.65 13.18
N VAL A 421 -14.94 1.90 13.73
CA VAL A 421 -14.76 2.87 14.83
C VAL A 421 -15.27 4.28 14.46
N PRO A 422 -14.94 4.84 13.29
CA PRO A 422 -15.47 6.13 12.87
C PRO A 422 -16.99 6.16 12.69
N ILE A 423 -17.58 5.06 12.21
CA ILE A 423 -19.05 4.97 12.05
C ILE A 423 -19.73 5.18 13.40
N VAL A 424 -19.22 4.52 14.46
CA VAL A 424 -19.73 4.70 15.81
C VAL A 424 -19.39 6.08 16.36
N ALA A 425 -18.19 6.58 16.09
CA ALA A 425 -17.75 7.89 16.59
C ALA A 425 -18.55 9.05 16.03
N VAL A 426 -18.92 9.01 14.74
CA VAL A 426 -19.78 10.02 14.10
C VAL A 426 -21.17 10.07 14.74
N LEU A 427 -21.68 8.93 15.24
CA LEU A 427 -22.97 8.89 15.96
C LEU A 427 -22.90 9.52 17.37
N LEU A 428 -21.71 9.61 17.96
CA LEU A 428 -21.50 10.12 19.32
C LEU A 428 -21.01 11.59 19.35
N PHE A 429 -20.50 12.11 18.23
CA PHE A 429 -19.90 13.43 18.15
C PHE A 429 -20.49 14.20 16.97
N ASP A 430 -20.82 15.46 17.17
CA ASP A 430 -21.39 16.34 16.14
C ASP A 430 -20.40 16.64 14.99
N ARG A 431 -19.11 16.44 15.22
CA ARG A 431 -18.03 16.71 14.26
C ARG A 431 -17.20 15.46 13.98
N ILE A 432 -17.00 15.15 12.71
CA ILE A 432 -16.26 13.99 12.23
C ILE A 432 -14.84 13.96 12.82
N GLY A 433 -14.14 15.10 12.78
CA GLY A 433 -12.76 15.19 13.25
C GLY A 433 -12.59 14.84 14.72
N PHE A 434 -13.48 15.31 15.59
CA PHE A 434 -13.45 14.99 17.02
C PHE A 434 -13.83 13.54 17.29
N GLY A 435 -14.77 12.98 16.52
CA GLY A 435 -15.11 11.57 16.58
C GLY A 435 -13.90 10.68 16.27
N TYR A 436 -13.16 11.00 15.21
CA TYR A 436 -11.93 10.28 14.88
C TYR A 436 -10.82 10.44 15.92
N MET A 437 -10.63 11.67 16.45
CA MET A 437 -9.65 11.88 17.52
C MET A 437 -9.95 11.01 18.74
N ALA A 438 -11.18 11.01 19.22
CA ALA A 438 -11.58 10.28 20.42
C ALA A 438 -11.53 8.76 20.22
N ALA A 439 -11.92 8.28 19.04
CA ALA A 439 -12.06 6.86 18.77
C ALA A 439 -10.78 6.19 18.22
N SER A 440 -9.92 6.91 17.48
CA SER A 440 -8.77 6.33 16.79
C SER A 440 -7.43 6.62 17.46
N MET A 441 -7.23 7.83 17.99
CA MET A 441 -5.94 8.21 18.57
C MET A 441 -5.50 7.38 19.77
N PRO A 442 -6.40 6.96 20.70
CA PRO A 442 -5.99 6.08 21.79
C PRO A 442 -5.38 4.77 21.30
N PHE A 443 -5.91 4.18 20.21
CA PHE A 443 -5.36 2.95 19.63
C PHE A 443 -4.01 3.21 18.96
N ALA A 444 -3.87 4.27 18.18
CA ALA A 444 -2.60 4.64 17.57
C ALA A 444 -1.52 4.83 18.64
N PHE A 445 -1.83 5.56 19.72
CA PHE A 445 -0.91 5.78 20.84
C PHE A 445 -0.61 4.47 21.59
N ALA A 446 -1.61 3.61 21.82
CA ALA A 446 -1.40 2.29 22.42
C ALA A 446 -0.46 1.43 21.56
N GLY A 447 -0.57 1.48 20.22
CA GLY A 447 0.36 0.82 19.31
C GLY A 447 1.81 1.27 19.52
N VAL A 448 2.05 2.58 19.66
CA VAL A 448 3.37 3.14 19.97
C VAL A 448 3.88 2.66 21.32
N LEU A 449 3.05 2.70 22.37
CA LEU A 449 3.43 2.21 23.71
C LEU A 449 3.77 0.72 23.70
N LEU A 450 2.97 -0.10 23.01
CA LEU A 450 3.25 -1.53 22.89
C LEU A 450 4.56 -1.77 22.15
N MET A 451 4.87 -1.02 21.09
CA MET A 451 6.15 -1.08 20.41
C MET A 451 7.30 -0.81 21.39
N LEU A 452 7.23 0.28 22.14
CA LEU A 452 8.29 0.68 23.07
C LEU A 452 8.46 -0.31 24.22
N LEU A 453 7.38 -0.92 24.73
CA LEU A 453 7.40 -1.77 25.92
C LEU A 453 7.64 -3.26 25.60
N LYS A 454 7.17 -3.76 24.46
CA LYS A 454 7.09 -5.21 24.18
C LYS A 454 7.99 -5.68 23.04
N VAL A 455 8.35 -4.79 22.11
CA VAL A 455 9.17 -5.13 20.93
C VAL A 455 10.64 -4.82 21.21
N ARG A 456 11.54 -5.70 20.77
CA ARG A 456 13.00 -5.48 20.85
C ARG A 456 13.49 -4.79 19.58
N GLU A 457 14.60 -4.03 19.73
CA GLU A 457 15.30 -3.45 18.59
C GLU A 457 15.82 -4.53 17.64
N THR A 458 15.72 -4.29 16.33
CA THR A 458 16.17 -5.23 15.29
C THR A 458 17.38 -4.72 14.49
N LYS A 459 17.86 -3.51 14.80
CA LYS A 459 19.04 -2.94 14.15
C LYS A 459 20.25 -3.86 14.32
N GLY A 460 20.90 -4.24 13.20
CA GLY A 460 22.13 -5.04 13.20
C GLY A 460 21.92 -6.52 13.43
N VAL A 461 20.68 -7.02 13.37
CA VAL A 461 20.41 -8.46 13.44
C VAL A 461 20.98 -9.16 12.21
N ASP A 462 21.78 -10.21 12.43
CA ASP A 462 22.26 -11.08 11.37
C ASP A 462 21.11 -11.94 10.86
N LEU A 463 20.69 -11.66 9.65
CA LEU A 463 19.52 -12.27 9.02
C LEU A 463 19.67 -13.78 8.78
N ASP A 464 20.90 -14.27 8.71
CA ASP A 464 21.19 -15.70 8.46
C ASP A 464 21.11 -16.52 9.76
N GLN A 465 21.18 -15.86 10.92
CA GLN A 465 21.11 -16.50 12.24
C GLN A 465 19.68 -16.48 12.85
N VAL A 466 18.72 -15.83 12.19
CA VAL A 466 17.35 -15.77 12.71
C VAL A 466 16.67 -17.12 12.54
N THR A 467 16.37 -17.76 13.67
CA THR A 467 15.57 -19.00 13.78
C THR A 467 14.29 -18.73 14.56
N TYR A 468 13.27 -19.62 14.42
CA TYR A 468 12.03 -19.50 15.20
C TYR A 468 12.26 -19.77 16.68
#